data_7d863e770ecffae508f6921016269acf
#
_entry.id   7d863e770ecffae508f6921016269acf
#
_cell.length_a   1.000
_cell.length_b   1.000
_cell.length_c   1.000
_cell.angle_alpha   90.00
_cell.angle_beta   90.00
_cell.angle_gamma   90.00
#
_symmetry.space_group_name_H-M   'P 1'
#
loop_
_entity.id
_entity.type
_entity.pdbx_description
1 polymer ?
#
loop_
_entity_poly.entity_id
_entity_poly.type
_entity_poly.pdbx_seq_one_letter_code
_entity_poly.pdbx_strand_id
1 'polypeptide(L)'
;YSVVNDGYDGGVDSSHYNSTRYHGINLHAFFTKGTVEFRLFNGTTHAGRIKAYVQFCLAMSAWAINCDHDNLHFKSVSGYTQQQKHDLMMRVLTKRLGMRGPEFKTARLHLTSAFLTEAESENTAA
;
A
#
# COMPACT_ATOMS: atom_id res chain seq x y z
N TYR A 1 7.86 -8.04 -8.39
CA TYR A 1 6.45 -8.20 -8.04
C TYR A 1 5.73 -6.91 -8.41
N SER A 2 4.92 -6.94 -9.44
CA SER A 2 4.05 -5.82 -9.76
C SER A 2 2.95 -5.72 -8.72
N VAL A 3 2.71 -4.52 -8.20
CA VAL A 3 1.66 -4.25 -7.21
C VAL A 3 0.31 -4.08 -7.89
N VAL A 4 0.30 -3.74 -9.16
CA VAL A 4 -0.88 -3.49 -9.99
C VAL A 4 -0.83 -4.39 -11.21
N ASN A 5 -1.95 -4.74 -11.78
CA ASN A 5 -2.08 -5.64 -12.93
C ASN A 5 -1.23 -5.20 -14.14
N ASP A 6 -0.03 -5.75 -14.27
CA ASP A 6 0.71 -5.67 -15.52
C ASP A 6 0.02 -6.58 -16.55
N GLY A 7 -0.33 -6.05 -17.67
CA GLY A 7 -0.99 -6.81 -18.74
C GLY A 7 -2.52 -6.77 -18.70
N TYR A 8 -3.10 -5.92 -17.86
CA TYR A 8 -4.51 -5.61 -17.98
C TYR A 8 -4.71 -4.70 -19.21
N ASP A 9 -5.31 -5.23 -20.27
CA ASP A 9 -5.50 -4.53 -21.55
C ASP A 9 -6.74 -3.60 -21.58
N GLY A 10 -7.40 -3.42 -20.44
CA GLY A 10 -8.61 -2.60 -20.33
C GLY A 10 -9.89 -3.29 -20.83
N GLY A 11 -9.82 -4.52 -21.30
CA GLY A 11 -10.99 -5.30 -21.68
C GLY A 11 -11.83 -5.70 -20.47
N VAL A 12 -13.17 -5.67 -20.62
CA VAL A 12 -14.08 -6.17 -19.58
C VAL A 12 -14.05 -7.69 -19.59
N ASP A 13 -13.53 -8.30 -18.52
CA ASP A 13 -13.55 -9.74 -18.29
C ASP A 13 -14.28 -10.03 -16.98
N SER A 14 -15.46 -10.64 -17.09
CA SER A 14 -16.31 -11.04 -15.95
C SER A 14 -16.04 -12.47 -15.48
N SER A 15 -15.02 -13.16 -16.01
CA SER A 15 -14.65 -14.50 -15.54
C SER A 15 -14.29 -14.49 -14.05
N HIS A 16 -14.78 -15.49 -13.30
CA HIS A 16 -14.54 -15.56 -11.85
C HIS A 16 -13.06 -15.74 -11.50
N TYR A 17 -12.31 -16.46 -12.32
CA TYR A 17 -10.89 -16.75 -12.12
C TYR A 17 -10.06 -16.15 -13.27
N ASN A 18 -9.50 -14.99 -13.01
CA ASN A 18 -8.54 -14.34 -13.90
C ASN A 18 -7.19 -14.21 -13.19
N SER A 19 -6.07 -14.49 -13.87
CA SER A 19 -4.73 -14.44 -13.29
C SER A 19 -4.33 -13.04 -12.81
N THR A 20 -4.92 -11.99 -13.38
CA THR A 20 -4.69 -10.59 -12.97
C THR A 20 -5.12 -10.29 -11.54
N ARG A 21 -5.94 -11.15 -10.92
CA ARG A 21 -6.34 -11.04 -9.50
C ARG A 21 -5.19 -11.28 -8.50
N TYR A 22 -4.10 -11.89 -8.94
CA TYR A 22 -2.98 -12.28 -8.05
C TYR A 22 -1.93 -11.19 -7.89
N HIS A 23 -2.35 -9.93 -7.87
CA HIS A 23 -1.52 -8.76 -7.57
C HIS A 23 -1.84 -8.19 -6.19
N GLY A 24 -0.99 -7.32 -5.68
CA GLY A 24 -1.21 -6.66 -4.39
C GLY A 24 -2.49 -5.83 -4.34
N ILE A 25 -2.90 -5.28 -5.50
CA ILE A 25 -4.21 -4.65 -5.70
C ILE A 25 -4.90 -5.41 -6.82
N ASN A 26 -6.03 -6.03 -6.52
CA ASN A 26 -6.84 -6.74 -7.48
C ASN A 26 -7.92 -5.82 -8.06
N LEU A 27 -7.68 -5.32 -9.27
CA LEU A 27 -8.63 -4.49 -10.01
C LEU A 27 -9.68 -5.33 -10.75
N HIS A 28 -9.43 -6.62 -10.99
CA HIS A 28 -10.37 -7.51 -11.64
C HIS A 28 -11.68 -7.66 -10.85
N ALA A 29 -11.63 -7.50 -9.52
CA ALA A 29 -12.83 -7.49 -8.67
C ALA A 29 -13.85 -6.40 -9.05
N PHE A 30 -13.44 -5.34 -9.74
CA PHE A 30 -14.33 -4.30 -10.22
C PHE A 30 -15.37 -4.86 -11.22
N PHE A 31 -14.96 -5.72 -12.15
CA PHE A 31 -15.85 -6.26 -13.18
C PHE A 31 -16.83 -7.31 -12.66
N THR A 32 -16.49 -7.98 -11.56
CA THR A 32 -17.33 -9.02 -10.97
C THR A 32 -18.18 -8.54 -9.81
N LYS A 33 -17.70 -7.55 -9.05
CA LYS A 33 -18.30 -7.09 -7.77
C LYS A 33 -18.42 -5.58 -7.65
N GLY A 34 -17.87 -4.80 -8.59
CA GLY A 34 -17.81 -3.33 -8.49
C GLY A 34 -16.89 -2.81 -7.40
N THR A 35 -15.91 -3.61 -6.96
CA THR A 35 -15.01 -3.29 -5.83
C THR A 35 -13.55 -3.42 -6.23
N VAL A 36 -12.68 -2.77 -5.47
CA VAL A 36 -11.22 -2.97 -5.52
C VAL A 36 -10.80 -3.78 -4.28
N GLU A 37 -9.97 -4.81 -4.49
CA GLU A 37 -9.48 -5.67 -3.41
C GLU A 37 -8.01 -5.38 -3.14
N PHE A 38 -7.69 -4.97 -1.90
CA PHE A 38 -6.31 -4.82 -1.43
C PHE A 38 -5.81 -6.13 -0.84
N ARG A 39 -4.78 -6.72 -1.46
CA ARG A 39 -4.17 -8.01 -1.08
C ARG A 39 -2.72 -7.87 -0.58
N LEU A 40 -2.32 -6.65 -0.23
CA LEU A 40 -0.95 -6.28 0.14
C LEU A 40 -0.52 -6.81 1.52
N PHE A 41 -1.48 -7.14 2.39
CA PHE A 41 -1.22 -7.33 3.80
C PHE A 41 -1.25 -8.79 4.22
N ASN A 42 -0.35 -9.14 5.14
CA ASN A 42 -0.42 -10.43 5.83
C ASN A 42 -1.58 -10.43 6.84
N GLY A 43 -2.14 -11.61 7.09
CA GLY A 43 -3.14 -11.80 8.14
C GLY A 43 -2.59 -11.42 9.52
N THR A 44 -3.41 -10.77 10.34
CA THR A 44 -3.03 -10.35 11.69
C THR A 44 -4.26 -10.23 12.57
N THR A 45 -4.08 -10.51 13.88
CA THR A 45 -5.07 -10.24 14.93
C THR A 45 -4.74 -8.98 15.73
N HIS A 46 -3.62 -8.31 15.42
CA HIS A 46 -3.17 -7.11 16.12
C HIS A 46 -4.00 -5.90 15.68
N ALA A 47 -4.82 -5.35 16.59
CA ALA A 47 -5.76 -4.27 16.31
C ALA A 47 -5.10 -3.02 15.68
N GLY A 48 -3.90 -2.65 16.15
CA GLY A 48 -3.14 -1.51 15.60
C GLY A 48 -2.73 -1.73 14.14
N ARG A 49 -2.36 -2.95 13.76
CA ARG A 49 -2.05 -3.30 12.35
C ARG A 49 -3.30 -3.27 11.49
N ILE A 50 -4.42 -3.84 11.97
CA ILE A 50 -5.70 -3.80 11.25
C ILE A 50 -6.10 -2.35 10.98
N LYS A 51 -6.05 -1.49 12.01
CA LYS A 51 -6.33 -0.05 11.86
C LYS A 51 -5.40 0.59 10.83
N ALA A 52 -4.10 0.30 10.88
CA ALA A 52 -3.11 0.84 9.95
C ALA A 52 -3.42 0.44 8.50
N TYR A 53 -3.82 -0.81 8.26
CA TYR A 53 -4.17 -1.30 6.92
C TYR A 53 -5.41 -0.61 6.37
N VAL A 54 -6.45 -0.45 7.18
CA VAL A 54 -7.67 0.28 6.78
C VAL A 54 -7.36 1.74 6.45
N GLN A 55 -6.60 2.42 7.31
CA GLN A 55 -6.20 3.81 7.09
C GLN A 55 -5.37 3.97 5.82
N PHE A 56 -4.46 3.03 5.55
CA PHE A 56 -3.65 3.03 4.32
C PHE A 56 -4.49 2.85 3.07
N CYS A 57 -5.42 1.88 3.05
CA CYS A 57 -6.30 1.64 1.91
C CYS A 57 -7.18 2.86 1.60
N LEU A 58 -7.75 3.48 2.64
CA LEU A 58 -8.56 4.69 2.48
C LEU A 58 -7.72 5.88 1.97
N ALA A 59 -6.54 6.10 2.53
CA ALA A 59 -5.64 7.18 2.11
C ALA A 59 -5.15 6.99 0.67
N MET A 60 -4.81 5.74 0.29
CA MET A 60 -4.39 5.41 -1.07
C MET A 60 -5.54 5.63 -2.07
N SER A 61 -6.74 5.20 -1.73
CA SER A 61 -7.92 5.39 -2.58
C SER A 61 -8.25 6.87 -2.77
N ALA A 62 -8.23 7.65 -1.69
CA ALA A 62 -8.44 9.10 -1.74
C ALA A 62 -7.36 9.80 -2.59
N TRP A 63 -6.09 9.40 -2.43
CA TRP A 63 -5.01 9.93 -3.24
C TRP A 63 -5.19 9.58 -4.71
N ALA A 64 -5.53 8.34 -5.05
CA ALA A 64 -5.73 7.89 -6.43
C ALA A 64 -6.86 8.67 -7.14
N ILE A 65 -7.92 9.03 -6.42
CA ILE A 65 -9.03 9.82 -6.95
C ILE A 65 -8.63 11.28 -7.22
N ASN A 66 -7.75 11.86 -6.38
CA ASN A 66 -7.45 13.29 -6.37
C ASN A 66 -6.07 13.64 -6.95
N CYS A 67 -5.23 12.65 -7.31
CA CYS A 67 -3.90 12.94 -7.83
C CYS A 67 -3.95 13.41 -9.30
N ASP A 68 -2.92 14.13 -9.70
CA ASP A 68 -2.67 14.45 -11.11
C ASP A 68 -2.08 13.22 -11.80
N HIS A 69 -2.90 12.54 -12.58
CA HIS A 69 -2.56 11.29 -13.26
C HIS A 69 -1.53 11.46 -14.38
N ASP A 70 -1.43 12.65 -14.98
CA ASP A 70 -0.54 12.93 -16.10
C ASP A 70 0.92 13.12 -15.65
N ASN A 71 1.13 13.42 -14.38
CA ASN A 71 2.45 13.70 -13.79
C ASN A 71 2.94 12.61 -12.82
N LEU A 72 2.49 11.37 -12.97
CA LEU A 72 2.96 10.26 -12.15
C LEU A 72 4.29 9.72 -12.65
N HIS A 73 5.33 9.85 -11.83
CA HIS A 73 6.64 9.29 -12.09
C HIS A 73 6.94 8.13 -11.13
N PHE A 74 7.30 6.99 -11.68
CA PHE A 74 7.72 5.81 -10.94
C PHE A 74 9.24 5.76 -10.88
N LYS A 75 9.78 5.57 -9.69
CA LYS A 75 11.21 5.40 -9.46
C LYS A 75 11.48 4.01 -8.93
N SER A 76 12.39 3.28 -9.58
CA SER A 76 12.85 2.00 -9.06
C SER A 76 13.53 2.19 -7.70
N VAL A 77 13.26 1.28 -6.77
CA VAL A 77 13.90 1.19 -5.45
C VAL A 77 14.94 0.07 -5.40
N SER A 78 15.30 -0.48 -6.55
CA SER A 78 16.38 -1.47 -6.65
C SER A 78 17.69 -0.85 -6.15
N GLY A 79 18.41 -1.55 -5.28
CA GLY A 79 19.64 -1.07 -4.67
C GLY A 79 19.48 -0.12 -3.47
N TYR A 80 18.25 0.22 -3.06
CA TYR A 80 18.05 1.01 -1.85
C TYR A 80 18.36 0.18 -0.59
N THR A 81 19.05 0.82 0.37
CA THR A 81 19.20 0.27 1.72
C THR A 81 17.86 0.22 2.45
N GLN A 82 17.76 -0.54 3.54
CA GLN A 82 16.53 -0.58 4.36
C GLN A 82 16.18 0.82 4.91
N GLN A 83 17.18 1.58 5.36
CA GLN A 83 16.96 2.96 5.81
C GLN A 83 16.38 3.85 4.68
N GLN A 84 16.92 3.74 3.48
CA GLN A 84 16.42 4.51 2.34
C GLN A 84 14.98 4.13 1.97
N LYS A 85 14.64 2.83 2.07
CA LYS A 85 13.26 2.35 1.87
C LYS A 85 12.32 2.87 2.96
N HIS A 86 12.75 2.83 4.22
CA HIS A 86 12.01 3.40 5.34
C HIS A 86 11.71 4.89 5.12
N ASP A 87 12.73 5.69 4.80
CA ASP A 87 12.59 7.13 4.59
C ASP A 87 11.71 7.47 3.39
N LEU A 88 11.81 6.66 2.32
CA LEU A 88 10.93 6.78 1.17
C LEU A 88 9.48 6.49 1.55
N MET A 89 9.21 5.39 2.28
CA MET A 89 7.88 5.04 2.73
C MET A 89 7.29 6.11 3.65
N MET A 90 8.07 6.62 4.60
CA MET A 90 7.66 7.73 5.46
C MET A 90 7.27 8.97 4.66
N ARG A 91 8.01 9.31 3.59
CA ARG A 91 7.66 10.42 2.69
C ARG A 91 6.38 10.15 1.91
N VAL A 92 6.18 8.93 1.43
CA VAL A 92 4.94 8.54 0.74
C VAL A 92 3.75 8.67 1.67
N LEU A 93 3.82 8.08 2.85
CA LEU A 93 2.74 8.15 3.84
C LEU A 93 2.39 9.59 4.22
N THR A 94 3.40 10.42 4.50
CA THR A 94 3.17 11.77 5.03
C THR A 94 2.90 12.82 3.96
N LYS A 95 3.60 12.77 2.81
CA LYS A 95 3.52 13.82 1.79
C LYS A 95 2.54 13.49 0.68
N ARG A 96 2.48 12.23 0.23
CA ARG A 96 1.54 11.83 -0.83
C ARG A 96 0.18 11.43 -0.28
N LEU A 97 0.15 10.57 0.73
CA LEU A 97 -1.09 10.06 1.29
C LEU A 97 -1.68 10.93 2.41
N GLY A 98 -1.01 12.01 2.80
CA GLY A 98 -1.53 12.94 3.80
C GLY A 98 -1.62 12.40 5.23
N MET A 99 -1.02 11.25 5.52
CA MET A 99 -1.08 10.59 6.83
C MET A 99 -0.09 11.24 7.83
N ARG A 100 -0.25 12.53 8.12
CA ARG A 100 0.68 13.34 8.92
C ARG A 100 0.31 13.44 10.39
N GLY A 101 -0.99 13.55 10.70
CA GLY A 101 -1.50 13.83 12.03
C GLY A 101 -1.17 12.75 13.08
N PRO A 102 -1.40 13.06 14.37
CA PRO A 102 -1.16 12.12 15.46
C PRO A 102 -2.03 10.85 15.35
N GLU A 103 -3.21 10.96 14.76
CA GLU A 103 -4.13 9.84 14.48
C GLU A 103 -3.52 8.77 13.58
N PHE A 104 -2.51 9.12 12.77
CA PHE A 104 -1.78 8.21 11.89
C PHE A 104 -0.44 7.72 12.46
N LYS A 105 -0.07 8.11 13.68
CA LYS A 105 1.21 7.71 14.29
C LYS A 105 1.40 6.19 14.30
N THR A 106 0.39 5.47 14.78
CA THR A 106 0.39 4.00 14.82
C THR A 106 0.44 3.38 13.42
N ALA A 107 -0.29 3.96 12.46
CA ALA A 107 -0.26 3.47 11.09
C ALA A 107 1.13 3.61 10.47
N ARG A 108 1.77 4.78 10.60
CA ARG A 108 3.14 4.98 10.11
C ARG A 108 4.10 3.97 10.71
N LEU A 109 4.03 3.74 12.03
CA LEU A 109 4.85 2.75 12.72
C LEU A 109 4.70 1.36 12.11
N HIS A 110 3.47 0.86 12.01
CA HIS A 110 3.24 -0.50 11.50
C HIS A 110 3.53 -0.67 10.01
N LEU A 111 3.31 0.36 9.19
CA LEU A 111 3.55 0.29 7.75
C LEU A 111 5.04 0.42 7.39
N THR A 112 5.87 0.95 8.29
CA THR A 112 7.32 1.08 8.07
C THR A 112 8.15 0.08 8.86
N SER A 113 7.55 -0.68 9.76
CA SER A 113 8.27 -1.62 10.66
C SER A 113 9.10 -2.67 9.92
N ALA A 114 8.69 -3.08 8.73
CA ALA A 114 9.43 -4.07 7.93
C ALA A 114 10.80 -3.55 7.42
N PHE A 115 11.04 -2.24 7.49
CA PHE A 115 12.30 -1.62 7.06
C PHE A 115 13.22 -1.27 8.23
N LEU A 116 12.78 -1.50 9.47
CA LEU A 116 13.58 -1.26 10.66
C LEU A 116 14.43 -2.50 10.97
N THR A 117 15.65 -2.29 11.47
CA THR A 117 16.45 -3.36 12.00
C THR A 117 15.86 -3.88 13.33
N GLU A 118 16.20 -5.11 13.73
CA GLU A 118 15.67 -5.71 14.97
C GLU A 118 15.93 -4.81 16.20
N ALA A 119 17.10 -4.18 16.27
CA ALA A 119 17.47 -3.25 17.36
C ALA A 119 16.59 -1.97 17.41
N GLU A 120 16.08 -1.52 16.27
CA GLU A 120 15.20 -0.33 16.18
C GLU A 120 13.73 -0.69 16.40
N SER A 121 13.35 -1.93 16.12
CA SER A 121 11.97 -2.41 16.30
C SER A 121 11.59 -2.58 17.77
N GLU A 122 12.53 -2.97 18.63
CA GLU A 122 12.31 -3.12 20.08
C GLU A 122 12.08 -1.76 20.78
N ASN A 123 12.80 -0.72 20.35
CA ASN A 123 12.66 0.65 20.90
C ASN A 123 11.33 1.32 20.48
N THR A 124 10.66 0.82 19.46
CA THR A 124 9.43 1.42 18.94
C THR A 124 8.17 0.68 19.43
N ALA A 125 8.33 -0.52 19.98
CA ALA A 125 7.27 -1.34 20.57
C ALA A 125 6.98 -1.00 22.05
N ALA A 126 7.86 -0.22 22.68
CA ALA A 126 7.67 0.35 24.00
C ALA A 126 6.99 1.73 23.87
#